data_7096115589ff4bbf472fd86ebd209e90
#
_entry.id   7096115589ff4bbf472fd86ebd209e90
#
_cell.length_a   1.000
_cell.length_b   1.000
_cell.length_c   1.000
_cell.angle_alpha   90.00
_cell.angle_beta   90.00
_cell.angle_gamma   90.00
#
_symmetry.space_group_name_H-M   'P 1'
#
loop_
_entity.id
_entity.type
_entity.pdbx_description
1 polymer ?
#
loop_
_entity_poly.entity_id
_entity_poly.type
_entity_poly.pdbx_seq_one_letter_code
_entity_poly.pdbx_strand_id
1 'polypeptide(L)'
;SGLMFQVTGGASIALGIFSFALPHTPPAAAGQNTSLGDLMGLGTIKLMANPKFAVFMIASFLICIPLAAYYAFAPVYVNAMGIENPGFVMGFGQWAEVVFMLIMPLFFARLGVKWMLAVGMLAWVVRYALFSFGAPDQVEWMILGGILLHGICYDFFFVTGQIYVDQAAPKEIRAQAQGFLVLMTQGLGLGIGAQVASRLVTANTTGDVSDWAAIWQLPALLAAGILVLFVLFFRQDSPAESTS
;
A
#
# COMPACT_ATOMS: atom_id res chain seq x y z
N SER A 1 -22.91 -3.58 -12.60
CA SER A 1 -24.02 -4.57 -12.68
C SER A 1 -24.12 -5.30 -11.34
N GLY A 2 -25.36 -5.63 -10.90
CA GLY A 2 -25.61 -6.36 -9.65
C GLY A 2 -24.94 -7.74 -9.60
N LEU A 3 -24.58 -8.31 -10.75
CA LEU A 3 -23.92 -9.61 -10.86
C LEU A 3 -22.58 -9.66 -10.10
N MET A 4 -21.79 -8.59 -10.14
CA MET A 4 -20.50 -8.54 -9.42
C MET A 4 -20.70 -8.69 -7.92
N PHE A 5 -21.68 -8.01 -7.35
CA PHE A 5 -21.99 -8.13 -5.92
C PHE A 5 -22.54 -9.52 -5.56
N GLN A 6 -23.33 -10.13 -6.44
CA GLN A 6 -23.84 -11.49 -6.22
C GLN A 6 -22.72 -12.53 -6.25
N VAL A 7 -21.80 -12.46 -7.22
CA VAL A 7 -20.64 -13.37 -7.30
C VAL A 7 -19.73 -13.20 -6.09
N THR A 8 -19.39 -11.96 -5.73
CA THR A 8 -18.55 -11.66 -4.57
C THR A 8 -19.23 -12.12 -3.27
N GLY A 9 -20.52 -11.84 -3.12
CA GLY A 9 -21.31 -12.30 -1.96
C GLY A 9 -21.34 -13.82 -1.84
N GLY A 10 -21.59 -14.53 -2.96
CA GLY A 10 -21.57 -15.99 -3.00
C GLY A 10 -20.20 -16.58 -2.63
N ALA A 11 -19.12 -16.02 -3.19
CA ALA A 11 -17.75 -16.43 -2.86
C ALA A 11 -17.42 -16.17 -1.37
N SER A 12 -17.84 -15.04 -0.82
CA SER A 12 -17.65 -14.70 0.60
C SER A 12 -18.37 -15.66 1.53
N ILE A 13 -19.62 -16.03 1.20
CA ILE A 13 -20.39 -17.02 1.96
C ILE A 13 -19.71 -18.39 1.89
N ALA A 14 -19.28 -18.83 0.70
CA ALA A 14 -18.58 -20.10 0.53
C ALA A 14 -17.27 -20.13 1.36
N LEU A 15 -16.48 -19.05 1.35
CA LEU A 15 -15.29 -18.91 2.17
C LEU A 15 -15.63 -18.92 3.66
N GLY A 16 -16.69 -18.26 4.08
CA GLY A 16 -17.20 -18.27 5.46
C GLY A 16 -17.55 -19.68 5.93
N ILE A 17 -18.26 -20.46 5.10
CA ILE A 17 -18.57 -21.87 5.40
C ILE A 17 -17.28 -22.70 5.46
N PHE A 18 -16.37 -22.53 4.51
CA PHE A 18 -15.10 -23.23 4.47
C PHE A 18 -14.23 -22.94 5.71
N SER A 19 -14.32 -21.74 6.29
CA SER A 19 -13.55 -21.38 7.49
C SER A 19 -13.83 -22.27 8.70
N PHE A 20 -15.04 -22.85 8.81
CA PHE A 20 -15.37 -23.82 9.86
C PHE A 20 -14.68 -25.20 9.68
N ALA A 21 -14.20 -25.49 8.49
CA ALA A 21 -13.45 -26.72 8.20
C ALA A 21 -11.93 -26.58 8.45
N LEU A 22 -11.45 -25.36 8.75
CA LEU A 22 -10.04 -25.11 9.00
C LEU A 22 -9.60 -25.67 10.35
N PRO A 23 -8.33 -26.15 10.47
CA PRO A 23 -7.78 -26.60 11.75
C PRO A 23 -7.85 -25.51 12.80
N HIS A 24 -8.19 -25.90 14.04
CA HIS A 24 -8.19 -24.96 15.16
C HIS A 24 -6.76 -24.52 15.49
N THR A 25 -6.45 -23.24 15.26
CA THR A 25 -5.16 -22.62 15.57
C THR A 25 -5.35 -21.60 16.70
N PRO A 26 -5.12 -21.98 17.97
CA PRO A 26 -5.27 -21.05 19.08
C PRO A 26 -4.22 -19.91 18.97
N PRO A 27 -4.57 -18.66 19.35
CA PRO A 27 -3.62 -17.57 19.36
C PRO A 27 -2.47 -17.84 20.34
N ALA A 28 -1.27 -17.36 20.03
CA ALA A 28 -0.07 -17.55 20.87
C ALA A 28 -0.24 -17.01 22.30
N ALA A 29 -1.14 -16.04 22.51
CA ALA A 29 -1.49 -15.45 23.79
C ALA A 29 -2.76 -16.06 24.42
N ALA A 30 -3.21 -17.25 23.97
CA ALA A 30 -4.38 -17.91 24.54
C ALA A 30 -4.21 -18.13 26.06
N GLY A 31 -5.18 -17.67 26.83
CA GLY A 31 -5.16 -17.79 28.32
C GLY A 31 -4.37 -16.69 29.04
N GLN A 32 -3.79 -15.74 28.35
CA GLN A 32 -3.16 -14.55 28.96
C GLN A 32 -4.19 -13.44 29.18
N ASN A 33 -4.08 -12.73 30.31
CA ASN A 33 -4.89 -11.54 30.55
C ASN A 33 -4.42 -10.40 29.66
N THR A 34 -5.24 -10.04 28.70
CA THR A 34 -5.00 -8.90 27.79
C THR A 34 -5.36 -7.61 28.51
N SER A 35 -4.41 -6.70 28.65
CA SER A 35 -4.67 -5.36 29.19
C SER A 35 -5.30 -4.47 28.11
N LEU A 36 -5.98 -3.39 28.51
CA LEU A 36 -6.43 -2.35 27.56
C LEU A 36 -5.25 -1.77 26.76
N GLY A 37 -4.08 -1.65 27.37
CA GLY A 37 -2.86 -1.22 26.71
C GLY A 37 -2.42 -2.16 25.59
N ASP A 38 -2.59 -3.48 25.78
CA ASP A 38 -2.27 -4.46 24.73
C ASP A 38 -3.25 -4.38 23.57
N LEU A 39 -4.55 -4.18 23.86
CA LEU A 39 -5.58 -3.99 22.84
C LEU A 39 -5.37 -2.70 22.02
N MET A 40 -4.88 -1.64 22.67
CA MET A 40 -4.57 -0.36 22.03
C MET A 40 -3.20 -0.35 21.32
N GLY A 41 -2.43 -1.43 21.42
CA GLY A 41 -1.12 -1.52 20.78
C GLY A 41 -0.05 -0.63 21.42
N LEU A 42 -0.20 -0.25 22.71
CA LEU A 42 0.74 0.64 23.40
C LEU A 42 2.16 0.07 23.46
N GLY A 43 2.32 -1.25 23.44
CA GLY A 43 3.62 -1.93 23.30
C GLY A 43 4.35 -1.53 22.02
N THR A 44 3.60 -1.38 20.93
CA THR A 44 4.15 -0.98 19.62
C THR A 44 4.59 0.48 19.60
N ILE A 45 3.91 1.37 20.35
CA ILE A 45 4.29 2.78 20.43
C ILE A 45 5.72 2.92 20.96
N LYS A 46 6.15 2.03 21.86
CA LYS A 46 7.52 2.00 22.36
C LYS A 46 8.55 1.70 21.26
N LEU A 47 8.17 0.95 20.21
CA LEU A 47 9.05 0.70 19.07
C LEU A 47 9.32 1.98 18.26
N MET A 48 8.43 2.97 18.33
CA MET A 48 8.66 4.29 17.72
C MET A 48 9.84 5.05 18.33
N ALA A 49 10.33 4.66 19.51
CA ALA A 49 11.57 5.18 20.08
C ALA A 49 12.81 4.74 19.28
N ASN A 50 12.72 3.64 18.51
CA ASN A 50 13.74 3.25 17.55
C ASN A 50 13.61 4.11 16.29
N PRO A 51 14.61 4.95 15.94
CA PRO A 51 14.52 5.85 14.79
C PRO A 51 14.26 5.14 13.46
N LYS A 52 14.79 3.92 13.28
CA LYS A 52 14.59 3.14 12.05
C LYS A 52 13.13 2.73 11.90
N PHE A 53 12.53 2.21 12.99
CA PHE A 53 11.12 1.83 13.01
C PHE A 53 10.21 3.05 12.83
N ALA A 54 10.53 4.17 13.49
CA ALA A 54 9.79 5.42 13.37
C ALA A 54 9.80 5.97 11.93
N VAL A 55 10.97 6.02 11.29
CA VAL A 55 11.09 6.47 9.89
C VAL A 55 10.29 5.58 8.96
N PHE A 56 10.37 4.25 9.12
CA PHE A 56 9.57 3.31 8.34
C PHE A 56 8.07 3.56 8.54
N MET A 57 7.62 3.66 9.78
CA MET A 57 6.20 3.81 10.11
C MET A 57 5.63 5.14 9.60
N ILE A 58 6.37 6.25 9.77
CA ILE A 58 5.99 7.57 9.28
C ILE A 58 5.95 7.58 7.75
N ALA A 59 6.96 7.02 7.08
CA ALA A 59 6.98 6.93 5.63
C ALA A 59 5.83 6.06 5.10
N SER A 60 5.52 4.95 5.78
CA SER A 60 4.40 4.07 5.45
C SER A 60 3.04 4.77 5.59
N PHE A 61 2.87 5.57 6.64
CA PHE A 61 1.69 6.42 6.80
C PHE A 61 1.58 7.46 5.69
N LEU A 62 2.66 8.20 5.44
CA LEU A 62 2.67 9.30 4.48
C LEU A 62 2.42 8.83 3.04
N ILE A 63 3.00 7.68 2.62
CA ILE A 63 2.84 7.17 1.25
C ILE A 63 1.41 6.69 0.97
N CYS A 64 0.64 6.33 2.00
CA CYS A 64 -0.75 5.97 1.85
C CYS A 64 -1.65 7.17 1.56
N ILE A 65 -1.20 8.41 1.81
CA ILE A 65 -1.95 9.62 1.45
C ILE A 65 -2.09 9.75 -0.08
N PRO A 66 -1.01 9.76 -0.89
CA PRO A 66 -1.15 9.74 -2.34
C PRO A 66 -1.76 8.43 -2.87
N LEU A 67 -1.57 7.30 -2.18
CA LEU A 67 -2.17 6.02 -2.57
C LEU A 67 -3.70 6.05 -2.53
N ALA A 68 -4.30 6.79 -1.61
CA ALA A 68 -5.75 6.92 -1.52
C ALA A 68 -6.36 7.52 -2.80
N ALA A 69 -5.66 8.42 -3.50
CA ALA A 69 -6.11 8.95 -4.79
C ALA A 69 -6.25 7.84 -5.84
N TYR A 70 -5.29 6.90 -5.87
CA TYR A 70 -5.36 5.76 -6.78
C TYR A 70 -6.58 4.88 -6.50
N TYR A 71 -6.80 4.47 -5.26
CA TYR A 71 -7.94 3.62 -4.91
C TYR A 71 -9.29 4.28 -5.17
N ALA A 72 -9.39 5.58 -4.92
CA ALA A 72 -10.65 6.31 -5.08
C ALA A 72 -10.95 6.68 -6.54
N PHE A 73 -9.94 7.07 -7.30
CA PHE A 73 -10.16 7.77 -8.57
C PHE A 73 -9.52 7.11 -9.80
N ALA A 74 -8.65 6.10 -9.66
CA ALA A 74 -8.06 5.46 -10.84
C ALA A 74 -9.09 4.82 -11.79
N PRO A 75 -10.15 4.13 -11.34
CA PRO A 75 -11.17 3.62 -12.24
C PRO A 75 -11.94 4.75 -12.98
N VAL A 76 -12.18 5.87 -12.29
CA VAL A 76 -12.85 7.05 -12.88
C VAL A 76 -11.94 7.70 -13.92
N TYR A 77 -10.65 7.84 -13.61
CA TYR A 77 -9.62 8.33 -14.51
C TYR A 77 -9.50 7.46 -15.78
N VAL A 78 -9.39 6.14 -15.63
CA VAL A 78 -9.29 5.20 -16.76
C VAL A 78 -10.51 5.33 -17.69
N ASN A 79 -11.70 5.44 -17.09
CA ASN A 79 -12.93 5.67 -17.87
C ASN A 79 -12.93 7.03 -18.59
N ALA A 80 -12.47 8.09 -17.93
CA ALA A 80 -12.38 9.44 -18.51
C ALA A 80 -11.35 9.51 -19.65
N MET A 81 -10.37 8.61 -19.67
CA MET A 81 -9.39 8.48 -20.77
C MET A 81 -9.93 7.65 -21.95
N GLY A 82 -11.22 7.32 -21.97
CA GLY A 82 -11.85 6.59 -23.06
C GLY A 82 -11.56 5.08 -23.09
N ILE A 83 -10.90 4.55 -22.05
CA ILE A 83 -10.61 3.11 -21.97
C ILE A 83 -11.87 2.37 -21.51
N GLU A 84 -12.35 1.47 -22.36
CA GLU A 84 -13.52 0.66 -22.05
C GLU A 84 -13.26 -0.35 -20.93
N ASN A 85 -14.29 -0.67 -20.17
CA ASN A 85 -14.26 -1.66 -19.08
C ASN A 85 -13.16 -1.39 -18.03
N PRO A 86 -13.17 -0.23 -17.34
CA PRO A 86 -12.13 0.15 -16.37
C PRO A 86 -11.86 -0.93 -15.32
N GLY A 87 -12.91 -1.64 -14.88
CA GLY A 87 -12.77 -2.71 -13.90
C GLY A 87 -11.94 -3.90 -14.40
N PHE A 88 -12.04 -4.25 -15.68
CA PHE A 88 -11.22 -5.28 -16.29
C PHE A 88 -9.77 -4.82 -16.42
N VAL A 89 -9.57 -3.58 -16.88
CA VAL A 89 -8.24 -2.99 -17.07
C VAL A 89 -7.52 -2.84 -15.73
N MET A 90 -8.21 -2.43 -14.68
CA MET A 90 -7.66 -2.39 -13.31
C MET A 90 -7.24 -3.78 -12.81
N GLY A 91 -7.89 -4.85 -13.30
CA GLY A 91 -7.52 -6.23 -13.01
C GLY A 91 -6.10 -6.60 -13.46
N PHE A 92 -5.54 -5.95 -14.48
CA PHE A 92 -4.13 -6.17 -14.88
C PHE A 92 -3.15 -5.81 -13.76
N GLY A 93 -3.48 -4.84 -12.92
CA GLY A 93 -2.71 -4.54 -11.73
C GLY A 93 -2.63 -5.73 -10.75
N GLN A 94 -3.74 -6.47 -10.58
CA GLN A 94 -3.79 -7.66 -9.73
C GLN A 94 -2.98 -8.82 -10.32
N TRP A 95 -3.04 -9.00 -11.65
CA TRP A 95 -2.20 -9.98 -12.33
C TRP A 95 -0.70 -9.66 -12.18
N ALA A 96 -0.33 -8.38 -12.30
CA ALA A 96 1.03 -7.92 -12.06
C ALA A 96 1.48 -8.24 -10.62
N GLU A 97 0.62 -8.07 -9.60
CA GLU A 97 0.89 -8.43 -8.21
C GLU A 97 1.23 -9.91 -8.07
N VAL A 98 0.44 -10.82 -8.68
CA VAL A 98 0.76 -12.25 -8.66
C VAL A 98 2.15 -12.54 -9.24
N VAL A 99 2.50 -11.91 -10.36
CA VAL A 99 3.82 -12.09 -11.00
C VAL A 99 4.94 -11.56 -10.10
N PHE A 100 4.80 -10.33 -9.58
CA PHE A 100 5.84 -9.72 -8.73
C PHE A 100 5.98 -10.42 -7.39
N MET A 101 4.92 -10.94 -6.81
CA MET A 101 4.99 -11.75 -5.59
C MET A 101 5.81 -13.04 -5.81
N LEU A 102 5.65 -13.71 -6.95
CA LEU A 102 6.41 -14.92 -7.28
C LEU A 102 7.91 -14.64 -7.44
N ILE A 103 8.29 -13.50 -8.01
CA ILE A 103 9.69 -13.13 -8.24
C ILE A 103 10.30 -12.29 -7.11
N MET A 104 9.48 -11.81 -6.18
CA MET A 104 9.90 -10.98 -5.04
C MET A 104 11.10 -11.55 -4.26
N PRO A 105 11.18 -12.87 -3.95
CA PRO A 105 12.31 -13.42 -3.20
C PRO A 105 13.66 -13.18 -3.89
N LEU A 106 13.72 -13.16 -5.23
CA LEU A 106 14.94 -12.92 -6.00
C LEU A 106 15.45 -11.48 -5.81
N PHE A 107 14.52 -10.52 -5.78
CA PHE A 107 14.82 -9.11 -5.54
C PHE A 107 15.15 -8.87 -4.08
N PHE A 108 14.40 -9.47 -3.16
CA PHE A 108 14.61 -9.32 -1.73
C PHE A 108 16.01 -9.80 -1.29
N ALA A 109 16.48 -10.92 -1.83
CA ALA A 109 17.81 -11.45 -1.55
C ALA A 109 18.95 -10.51 -1.99
N ARG A 110 18.72 -9.68 -3.03
CA ARG A 110 19.73 -8.75 -3.57
C ARG A 110 19.62 -7.35 -2.99
N LEU A 111 18.42 -6.86 -2.81
CA LEU A 111 18.14 -5.47 -2.44
C LEU A 111 18.03 -5.28 -0.92
N GLY A 112 17.57 -6.31 -0.21
CA GLY A 112 17.22 -6.18 1.20
C GLY A 112 16.05 -5.24 1.45
N VAL A 113 15.66 -5.09 2.72
CA VAL A 113 14.46 -4.35 3.11
C VAL A 113 14.44 -2.90 2.61
N LYS A 114 15.54 -2.16 2.82
CA LYS A 114 15.60 -0.73 2.46
C LYS A 114 15.29 -0.48 1.00
N TRP A 115 16.00 -1.17 0.13
CA TRP A 115 15.91 -0.92 -1.30
C TRP A 115 14.64 -1.52 -1.92
N MET A 116 14.11 -2.61 -1.35
CA MET A 116 12.78 -3.12 -1.73
C MET A 116 11.70 -2.07 -1.47
N LEU A 117 11.66 -1.50 -0.26
CA LEU A 117 10.73 -0.43 0.09
C LEU A 117 10.90 0.81 -0.81
N ALA A 118 12.15 1.21 -1.06
CA ALA A 118 12.45 2.35 -1.93
C ALA A 118 12.00 2.12 -3.38
N VAL A 119 12.19 0.93 -3.93
CA VAL A 119 11.72 0.56 -5.29
C VAL A 119 10.19 0.56 -5.35
N GLY A 120 9.50 0.06 -4.32
CA GLY A 120 8.05 0.15 -4.21
C GLY A 120 7.56 1.60 -4.20
N MET A 121 8.23 2.49 -3.43
CA MET A 121 7.91 3.93 -3.42
C MET A 121 8.22 4.59 -4.78
N LEU A 122 9.34 4.24 -5.42
CA LEU A 122 9.69 4.74 -6.75
C LEU A 122 8.63 4.33 -7.80
N ALA A 123 8.11 3.12 -7.70
CA ALA A 123 7.06 2.65 -8.59
C ALA A 123 5.78 3.50 -8.45
N TRP A 124 5.42 4.00 -7.25
CA TRP A 124 4.34 4.99 -7.09
C TRP A 124 4.66 6.33 -7.77
N VAL A 125 5.87 6.85 -7.62
CA VAL A 125 6.29 8.09 -8.30
C VAL A 125 6.13 7.94 -9.81
N VAL A 126 6.67 6.84 -10.37
CA VAL A 126 6.58 6.56 -11.81
C VAL A 126 5.12 6.37 -12.25
N ARG A 127 4.31 5.65 -11.49
CA ARG A 127 2.88 5.45 -11.77
C ARG A 127 2.14 6.78 -11.92
N TYR A 128 2.25 7.64 -10.91
CA TYR A 128 1.53 8.92 -10.95
C TYR A 128 2.08 9.87 -11.99
N ALA A 129 3.39 9.84 -12.27
CA ALA A 129 3.98 10.57 -13.38
C ALA A 129 3.43 10.07 -14.72
N LEU A 130 3.35 8.74 -14.94
CA LEU A 130 2.75 8.18 -16.15
C LEU A 130 1.28 8.60 -16.32
N PHE A 131 0.50 8.60 -15.22
CA PHE A 131 -0.88 9.07 -15.27
C PHE A 131 -0.99 10.56 -15.58
N SER A 132 -0.13 11.39 -14.96
CA SER A 132 -0.11 12.83 -15.19
C SER A 132 0.29 13.19 -16.61
N PHE A 133 1.36 12.59 -17.15
CA PHE A 133 1.84 12.85 -18.49
C PHE A 133 0.99 12.18 -19.58
N GLY A 134 0.36 11.05 -19.30
CA GLY A 134 -0.51 10.36 -20.24
C GLY A 134 -1.90 10.98 -20.38
N ALA A 135 -2.35 11.78 -19.41
CA ALA A 135 -3.70 12.32 -19.39
C ALA A 135 -4.02 13.31 -20.53
N PRO A 136 -3.16 14.30 -20.87
CA PRO A 136 -3.52 15.32 -21.87
C PRO A 136 -3.83 14.74 -23.25
N ASP A 137 -3.04 13.78 -23.69
CA ASP A 137 -3.14 13.16 -25.02
C ASP A 137 -3.77 11.76 -24.97
N GLN A 138 -4.29 11.35 -23.83
CA GLN A 138 -4.90 10.03 -23.57
C GLN A 138 -3.98 8.87 -23.98
N VAL A 139 -2.70 8.95 -23.60
CA VAL A 139 -1.65 8.01 -24.02
C VAL A 139 -1.84 6.67 -23.32
N GLU A 140 -2.52 5.74 -23.97
CA GLU A 140 -3.00 4.46 -23.39
C GLU A 140 -1.87 3.64 -22.75
N TRP A 141 -0.70 3.52 -23.40
CA TRP A 141 0.41 2.74 -22.83
C TRP A 141 0.96 3.31 -21.51
N MET A 142 0.88 4.65 -21.32
CA MET A 142 1.26 5.27 -20.05
C MET A 142 0.25 4.91 -18.95
N ILE A 143 -1.03 4.92 -19.27
CA ILE A 143 -2.10 4.57 -18.37
C ILE A 143 -1.99 3.10 -17.95
N LEU A 144 -1.88 2.20 -18.94
CA LEU A 144 -1.70 0.76 -18.69
C LEU A 144 -0.40 0.45 -17.94
N GLY A 145 0.70 1.11 -18.31
CA GLY A 145 1.97 0.99 -17.60
C GLY A 145 1.86 1.39 -16.13
N GLY A 146 1.17 2.50 -15.86
CA GLY A 146 0.89 2.92 -14.48
C GLY A 146 0.04 1.91 -13.70
N ILE A 147 -0.92 1.26 -14.34
CA ILE A 147 -1.72 0.19 -13.71
C ILE A 147 -0.86 -1.04 -13.42
N LEU A 148 -0.04 -1.48 -14.36
CA LEU A 148 0.84 -2.65 -14.20
C LEU A 148 1.89 -2.48 -13.10
N LEU A 149 2.30 -1.25 -12.79
CA LEU A 149 3.18 -0.97 -11.66
C LEU A 149 2.55 -1.32 -10.29
N HIS A 150 1.26 -1.69 -10.26
CA HIS A 150 0.57 -2.04 -9.00
C HIS A 150 1.27 -3.16 -8.24
N GLY A 151 1.70 -4.22 -8.92
CA GLY A 151 2.40 -5.34 -8.30
C GLY A 151 3.69 -4.90 -7.61
N ILE A 152 4.53 -4.10 -8.28
CA ILE A 152 5.76 -3.57 -7.66
C ILE A 152 5.43 -2.68 -6.46
N CYS A 153 4.47 -1.78 -6.59
CA CYS A 153 4.08 -0.90 -5.51
C CYS A 153 3.61 -1.67 -4.27
N TYR A 154 2.78 -2.70 -4.49
CA TYR A 154 2.17 -3.45 -3.39
C TYR A 154 3.16 -4.42 -2.77
N ASP A 155 3.76 -5.30 -3.56
CA ASP A 155 4.61 -6.37 -3.04
C ASP A 155 5.91 -5.84 -2.45
N PHE A 156 6.59 -4.95 -3.18
CA PHE A 156 7.88 -4.44 -2.73
C PHE A 156 7.76 -3.46 -1.56
N PHE A 157 6.60 -2.87 -1.36
CA PHE A 157 6.40 -2.00 -0.21
C PHE A 157 5.62 -2.67 0.92
N PHE A 158 4.36 -3.08 0.69
CA PHE A 158 3.52 -3.58 1.78
C PHE A 158 3.96 -4.94 2.29
N VAL A 159 4.23 -5.91 1.40
CA VAL A 159 4.68 -7.25 1.82
C VAL A 159 6.07 -7.14 2.48
N THR A 160 7.00 -6.38 1.90
CA THR A 160 8.31 -6.12 2.53
C THR A 160 8.16 -5.40 3.87
N GLY A 161 7.23 -4.44 3.97
CA GLY A 161 6.93 -3.72 5.20
C GLY A 161 6.43 -4.64 6.31
N GLN A 162 5.55 -5.58 5.99
CA GLN A 162 5.10 -6.61 6.94
C GLN A 162 6.26 -7.51 7.40
N ILE A 163 7.12 -7.95 6.47
CA ILE A 163 8.33 -8.72 6.81
C ILE A 163 9.24 -7.91 7.75
N TYR A 164 9.45 -6.62 7.45
CA TYR A 164 10.27 -5.75 8.30
C TYR A 164 9.70 -5.61 9.71
N VAL A 165 8.39 -5.38 9.85
CA VAL A 165 7.72 -5.28 11.16
C VAL A 165 7.83 -6.59 11.92
N ASP A 166 7.69 -7.74 11.24
CA ASP A 166 7.83 -9.05 11.85
C ASP A 166 9.24 -9.30 12.40
N GLN A 167 10.26 -8.80 11.72
CA GLN A 167 11.66 -8.89 12.16
C GLN A 167 12.02 -7.88 13.25
N ALA A 168 11.46 -6.66 13.18
CA ALA A 168 11.80 -5.57 14.10
C ALA A 168 11.07 -5.68 15.44
N ALA A 169 9.89 -6.32 15.48
CA ALA A 169 9.08 -6.42 16.69
C ALA A 169 9.44 -7.68 17.51
N PRO A 170 9.58 -7.56 18.85
CA PRO A 170 9.65 -8.70 19.74
C PRO A 170 8.46 -9.65 19.56
N LYS A 171 8.68 -10.95 19.75
CA LYS A 171 7.67 -11.99 19.50
C LYS A 171 6.35 -11.73 20.24
N GLU A 172 6.42 -11.18 21.45
CA GLU A 172 5.28 -10.92 22.34
C GLU A 172 4.32 -9.86 21.80
N ILE A 173 4.84 -8.87 21.05
CA ILE A 173 4.04 -7.74 20.51
C ILE A 173 3.98 -7.71 18.99
N ARG A 174 4.47 -8.75 18.31
CA ARG A 174 4.54 -8.81 16.85
C ARG A 174 3.18 -8.62 16.16
N ALA A 175 2.15 -9.30 16.66
CA ALA A 175 0.79 -9.15 16.15
C ALA A 175 0.25 -7.71 16.36
N GLN A 176 0.57 -7.09 17.51
CA GLN A 176 0.20 -5.69 17.77
C GLN A 176 0.93 -4.74 16.81
N ALA A 177 2.21 -5.00 16.51
CA ALA A 177 3.00 -4.19 15.59
C ALA A 177 2.46 -4.28 14.14
N GLN A 178 2.03 -5.47 13.70
CA GLN A 178 1.34 -5.63 12.41
C GLN A 178 0.01 -4.88 12.38
N GLY A 179 -0.79 -5.00 13.45
CA GLY A 179 -2.05 -4.24 13.58
C GLY A 179 -1.82 -2.73 13.58
N PHE A 180 -0.75 -2.25 14.21
CA PHE A 180 -0.38 -0.83 14.21
C PHE A 180 0.03 -0.36 12.81
N LEU A 181 0.78 -1.17 12.04
CA LEU A 181 1.09 -0.87 10.63
C LEU A 181 -0.19 -0.71 9.81
N VAL A 182 -1.15 -1.63 9.95
CA VAL A 182 -2.45 -1.56 9.26
C VAL A 182 -3.23 -0.30 9.67
N LEU A 183 -3.26 0.04 10.96
CA LEU A 183 -3.91 1.26 11.45
C LEU A 183 -3.27 2.51 10.84
N MET A 184 -1.94 2.59 10.83
CA MET A 184 -1.22 3.76 10.29
C MET A 184 -1.39 3.88 8.77
N THR A 185 -1.35 2.77 8.04
CA THR A 185 -1.44 2.76 6.57
C THR A 185 -2.88 2.81 6.08
N GLN A 186 -3.64 1.72 6.29
CA GLN A 186 -4.98 1.55 5.74
C GLN A 186 -6.05 2.31 6.55
N GLY A 187 -5.83 2.51 7.84
CA GLY A 187 -6.71 3.34 8.66
C GLY A 187 -6.48 4.83 8.44
N LEU A 188 -5.45 5.36 9.09
CA LEU A 188 -5.20 6.81 9.12
C LEU A 188 -4.68 7.34 7.77
N GLY A 189 -3.72 6.64 7.14
CA GLY A 189 -3.10 7.08 5.89
C GLY A 189 -4.10 7.17 4.75
N LEU A 190 -4.85 6.10 4.47
CA LEU A 190 -5.89 6.12 3.45
C LEU A 190 -7.07 7.02 3.84
N GLY A 191 -7.46 7.07 5.11
CA GLY A 191 -8.55 7.92 5.58
C GLY A 191 -8.28 9.40 5.36
N ILE A 192 -7.11 9.89 5.76
CA ILE A 192 -6.66 11.28 5.50
C ILE A 192 -6.46 11.49 4.01
N GLY A 193 -5.82 10.51 3.34
CA GLY A 193 -5.56 10.56 1.91
C GLY A 193 -6.83 10.66 1.07
N ALA A 194 -7.92 10.00 1.45
CA ALA A 194 -9.20 10.10 0.76
C ALA A 194 -9.77 11.52 0.82
N GLN A 195 -9.62 12.21 1.97
CA GLN A 195 -10.04 13.62 2.12
C GLN A 195 -9.18 14.54 1.25
N VAL A 196 -7.86 14.31 1.23
CA VAL A 196 -6.93 15.08 0.39
C VAL A 196 -7.25 14.86 -1.10
N ALA A 197 -7.42 13.60 -1.52
CA ALA A 197 -7.72 13.24 -2.89
C ALA A 197 -9.06 13.83 -3.36
N SER A 198 -10.11 13.77 -2.53
CA SER A 198 -11.40 14.35 -2.85
C SER A 198 -11.31 15.87 -3.07
N ARG A 199 -10.61 16.60 -2.18
CA ARG A 199 -10.40 18.05 -2.33
C ARG A 199 -9.58 18.37 -3.58
N LEU A 200 -8.55 17.58 -3.87
CA LEU A 200 -7.71 17.75 -5.05
C LEU A 200 -8.52 17.60 -6.33
N VAL A 201 -9.34 16.56 -6.44
CA VAL A 201 -10.20 16.34 -7.60
C VAL A 201 -11.22 17.47 -7.71
N THR A 202 -11.88 17.86 -6.63
CA THR A 202 -12.85 18.97 -6.64
C THR A 202 -12.21 20.29 -7.10
N ALA A 203 -11.00 20.59 -6.63
CA ALA A 203 -10.29 21.82 -7.00
C ALA A 203 -9.83 21.85 -8.47
N ASN A 204 -9.67 20.69 -9.11
CA ASN A 204 -9.23 20.57 -10.50
C ASN A 204 -10.34 20.06 -11.44
N THR A 205 -11.61 20.20 -11.04
CA THR A 205 -12.77 19.85 -11.86
C THR A 205 -13.63 21.10 -12.08
N THR A 206 -13.93 21.38 -13.34
CA THR A 206 -14.82 22.50 -13.72
C THR A 206 -16.00 21.93 -14.54
N GLY A 207 -17.21 22.00 -13.98
CA GLY A 207 -18.39 21.30 -14.50
C GLY A 207 -18.15 19.79 -14.46
N ASP A 208 -18.22 19.13 -15.62
CA ASP A 208 -18.01 17.69 -15.77
C ASP A 208 -16.58 17.33 -16.22
N VAL A 209 -15.68 18.30 -16.36
CA VAL A 209 -14.32 18.11 -16.89
C VAL A 209 -13.30 18.23 -15.78
N SER A 210 -12.51 17.17 -15.58
CA SER A 210 -11.43 17.11 -14.62
C SER A 210 -10.08 17.24 -15.33
N ASP A 211 -9.19 18.09 -14.79
CA ASP A 211 -7.79 18.14 -15.19
C ASP A 211 -7.00 16.99 -14.54
N TRP A 212 -7.04 15.82 -15.18
CA TRP A 212 -6.38 14.63 -14.66
C TRP A 212 -4.86 14.75 -14.62
N ALA A 213 -4.26 15.59 -15.47
CA ALA A 213 -2.81 15.83 -15.43
C ALA A 213 -2.44 16.52 -14.12
N ALA A 214 -3.12 17.59 -13.76
CA ALA A 214 -2.91 18.29 -12.48
C ALA A 214 -3.27 17.42 -11.27
N ILE A 215 -4.34 16.62 -11.37
CA ILE A 215 -4.78 15.72 -10.29
C ILE A 215 -3.70 14.68 -9.97
N TRP A 216 -3.05 14.06 -10.95
CA TRP A 216 -2.02 13.06 -10.70
C TRP A 216 -0.63 13.65 -10.39
N GLN A 217 -0.38 14.92 -10.71
CA GLN A 217 0.89 15.58 -10.43
C GLN A 217 1.17 15.70 -8.93
N LEU A 218 0.18 16.08 -8.11
CA LEU A 218 0.39 16.20 -6.67
C LEU A 218 0.72 14.86 -5.98
N PRO A 219 -0.01 13.76 -6.22
CA PRO A 219 0.40 12.42 -5.75
C PRO A 219 1.82 12.03 -6.15
N ALA A 220 2.25 12.35 -7.39
CA ALA A 220 3.61 12.07 -7.86
C ALA A 220 4.66 12.84 -7.05
N LEU A 221 4.46 14.13 -6.84
CA LEU A 221 5.36 14.99 -6.06
C LEU A 221 5.42 14.59 -4.59
N LEU A 222 4.28 14.26 -3.98
CA LEU A 222 4.23 13.77 -2.60
C LEU A 222 4.98 12.45 -2.46
N ALA A 223 4.73 11.49 -3.34
CA ALA A 223 5.43 10.20 -3.34
C ALA A 223 6.94 10.38 -3.53
N ALA A 224 7.38 11.28 -4.42
CA ALA A 224 8.79 11.59 -4.65
C ALA A 224 9.44 12.21 -3.40
N GLY A 225 8.78 13.16 -2.75
CA GLY A 225 9.27 13.77 -1.50
C GLY A 225 9.41 12.73 -0.38
N ILE A 226 8.41 11.83 -0.23
CA ILE A 226 8.44 10.77 0.79
C ILE A 226 9.55 9.77 0.48
N LEU A 227 9.74 9.38 -0.78
CA LEU A 227 10.85 8.51 -1.20
C LEU A 227 12.21 9.13 -0.83
N VAL A 228 12.43 10.40 -1.13
CA VAL A 228 13.68 11.10 -0.79
C VAL A 228 13.91 11.10 0.73
N LEU A 229 12.90 11.46 1.51
CA LEU A 229 12.98 11.43 2.97
C LEU A 229 13.28 10.02 3.48
N PHE A 230 12.60 9.00 2.94
CA PHE A 230 12.84 7.61 3.33
C PHE A 230 14.27 7.17 3.03
N VAL A 231 14.79 7.41 1.83
CA VAL A 231 16.15 7.00 1.44
C VAL A 231 17.22 7.68 2.30
N LEU A 232 17.02 8.95 2.65
CA LEU A 232 17.96 9.73 3.48
C LEU A 232 17.95 9.29 4.95
N PHE A 233 16.78 9.03 5.51
CA PHE A 233 16.65 8.80 6.96
C PHE A 233 16.52 7.34 7.36
N PHE A 234 16.02 6.45 6.47
CA PHE A 234 15.95 5.03 6.80
C PHE A 234 17.31 4.37 6.63
N ARG A 235 17.83 3.82 7.74
CA ARG A 235 19.10 3.07 7.76
C ARG A 235 18.82 1.60 8.00
N GLN A 236 19.35 0.75 7.13
CA GLN A 236 19.31 -0.71 7.31
C GLN A 236 20.49 -1.13 8.18
N ASP A 237 20.27 -2.05 9.11
CA ASP A 237 21.35 -2.67 9.87
C ASP A 237 22.21 -3.51 8.93
N SER A 238 23.54 -3.42 9.09
CA SER A 238 24.43 -4.35 8.43
C SER A 238 24.22 -5.77 8.98
N PRO A 239 24.34 -6.82 8.16
CA PRO A 239 24.13 -8.21 8.60
C PRO A 239 24.97 -8.65 9.81
N ALA A 240 25.99 -7.90 10.17
CA ALA A 240 26.92 -8.18 11.28
C ALA A 240 26.38 -7.78 12.68
N GLU A 241 25.30 -7.01 12.79
CA GLU A 241 24.78 -6.53 14.09
C GLU A 241 23.61 -7.37 14.63
N SER A 242 23.14 -8.38 13.88
CA SER A 242 21.98 -9.21 14.28
C SER A 242 22.33 -10.45 15.12
N THR A 243 23.61 -10.63 15.52
CA THR A 243 24.11 -11.80 16.28
C THR A 243 24.66 -11.46 17.66
N SER A 244 24.36 -10.29 18.21
CA SER A 244 24.76 -9.94 19.58
C SER A 244 23.57 -9.85 20.52
#